data_91602efe1192f0dd900a1fb13f1ed1ed
#
_entry.id   91602efe1192f0dd900a1fb13f1ed1ed
#
_cell.length_a   1.000
_cell.length_b   1.000
_cell.length_c   1.000
_cell.angle_alpha   90.00
_cell.angle_beta   90.00
_cell.angle_gamma   90.00
#
_symmetry.space_group_name_H-M   'P 1'
#
loop_
_entity.id
_entity.type
_entity.pdbx_description
1 polymer ?
#
loop_
_entity_poly.entity_id
_entity_poly.type
_entity_poly.pdbx_seq_one_letter_code
_entity_poly.pdbx_strand_id
1 'polypeptide(L)'
;MSERTAGIMFTNPEDTGIFNPKVAEYVKVVHDAGGLCFYDQANANGIMGIARAFDAGFDACHFNLHKTFSSPHGCEGPAAGAYGVREELARFLPVPTVEFDGSKYFLDYDRPE
;
A
#
# COMPACT_ATOMS: atom_id res chain seq x y z
N MET A 1 -5.54 3.29 -21.84
CA MET A 1 -5.44 1.97 -21.20
C MET A 1 -6.04 0.93 -22.13
N SER A 2 -5.66 -0.33 -22.00
CA SER A 2 -6.19 -1.45 -22.79
C SER A 2 -6.21 -2.71 -21.93
N GLU A 3 -6.78 -3.80 -22.46
CA GLU A 3 -6.77 -5.14 -21.83
C GLU A 3 -5.36 -5.70 -21.51
N ARG A 4 -4.32 -5.05 -22.03
CA ARG A 4 -2.92 -5.39 -21.73
C ARG A 4 -2.35 -4.61 -20.54
N THR A 5 -3.16 -3.74 -19.92
CA THR A 5 -2.74 -2.94 -18.76
C THR A 5 -2.93 -3.78 -17.49
N ALA A 6 -1.84 -4.20 -16.88
CA ALA A 6 -1.88 -4.99 -15.64
C ALA A 6 -2.18 -4.12 -14.41
N GLY A 7 -1.71 -2.89 -14.40
CA GLY A 7 -1.93 -1.98 -13.27
C GLY A 7 -1.11 -0.71 -13.36
N ILE A 8 -1.21 0.10 -12.31
CA ILE A 8 -0.44 1.32 -12.12
C ILE A 8 0.12 1.38 -10.70
N MET A 9 1.34 1.85 -10.56
CA MET A 9 1.89 2.32 -9.28
C MET A 9 1.93 3.84 -9.31
N PHE A 10 1.45 4.48 -8.27
CA PHE A 10 1.27 5.92 -8.22
C PHE A 10 1.64 6.49 -6.86
N THR A 11 2.39 7.59 -6.85
CA THR A 11 2.70 8.36 -5.65
C THR A 11 1.93 9.67 -5.68
N ASN A 12 1.26 10.04 -4.59
CA ASN A 12 0.51 11.29 -4.50
C ASN A 12 0.45 11.82 -3.05
N PRO A 13 1.04 12.96 -2.70
CA PRO A 13 1.77 13.89 -3.61
C PRO A 13 2.97 13.24 -4.26
N GLU A 14 3.36 13.74 -5.43
CA GLU A 14 4.57 13.30 -6.10
C GLU A 14 5.83 13.95 -5.46
N ASP A 15 7.03 13.57 -5.90
CA ASP A 15 8.30 13.94 -5.25
C ASP A 15 8.54 15.46 -5.15
N THR A 16 7.96 16.27 -6.01
CA THR A 16 8.03 17.73 -5.93
C THR A 16 7.00 18.33 -4.97
N GLY A 17 6.16 17.50 -4.34
CA GLY A 17 5.16 17.91 -3.35
C GLY A 17 3.82 18.34 -3.95
N ILE A 18 3.59 18.15 -5.24
CA ILE A 18 2.33 18.50 -5.89
C ILE A 18 1.32 17.36 -5.72
N PHE A 19 0.19 17.66 -5.09
CA PHE A 19 -0.93 16.73 -4.98
C PHE A 19 -1.79 16.78 -6.25
N ASN A 20 -2.00 15.63 -6.89
CA ASN A 20 -2.89 15.53 -8.03
C ASN A 20 -4.32 15.25 -7.57
N PRO A 21 -5.26 16.20 -7.72
CA PRO A 21 -6.64 16.03 -7.27
C PRO A 21 -7.43 15.04 -8.14
N LYS A 22 -6.91 14.66 -9.31
CA LYS A 22 -7.56 13.73 -10.24
C LYS A 22 -7.12 12.28 -10.04
N VAL A 23 -6.43 11.96 -8.97
CA VAL A 23 -5.90 10.61 -8.74
C VAL A 23 -6.99 9.52 -8.83
N ALA A 24 -8.18 9.78 -8.29
CA ALA A 24 -9.30 8.84 -8.35
C ALA A 24 -9.81 8.61 -9.80
N GLU A 25 -9.73 9.63 -10.66
CA GLU A 25 -10.07 9.46 -12.08
C GLU A 25 -9.09 8.52 -12.79
N TYR A 26 -7.79 8.63 -12.45
CA TYR A 26 -6.76 7.74 -13.02
C TYR A 26 -6.92 6.31 -12.53
N VAL A 27 -7.19 6.12 -11.24
CA VAL A 27 -7.50 4.81 -10.66
C VAL A 27 -8.68 4.18 -11.41
N LYS A 28 -9.76 4.95 -11.61
CA LYS A 28 -10.92 4.47 -12.34
C LYS A 28 -10.59 4.02 -13.76
N VAL A 29 -9.79 4.78 -14.50
CA VAL A 29 -9.39 4.43 -15.88
C VAL A 29 -8.59 3.13 -15.94
N VAL A 30 -7.79 2.83 -14.90
CA VAL A 30 -7.05 1.57 -14.79
C VAL A 30 -7.99 0.42 -14.46
N HIS A 31 -8.91 0.61 -13.50
CA HIS A 31 -9.92 -0.39 -13.16
C HIS A 31 -10.84 -0.73 -14.33
N ASP A 32 -11.26 0.28 -15.10
CA ASP A 32 -12.08 0.07 -16.30
C ASP A 32 -11.37 -0.79 -17.37
N ALA A 33 -10.03 -0.85 -17.33
CA ALA A 33 -9.21 -1.72 -18.16
C ALA A 33 -8.88 -3.08 -17.52
N GLY A 34 -9.40 -3.35 -16.30
CA GLY A 34 -9.14 -4.58 -15.55
C GLY A 34 -7.80 -4.61 -14.80
N GLY A 35 -7.11 -3.48 -14.70
CA GLY A 35 -5.84 -3.37 -13.97
C GLY A 35 -6.02 -3.06 -12.50
N LEU A 36 -4.97 -3.26 -11.71
CA LEU A 36 -4.89 -2.95 -10.29
C LEU A 36 -4.12 -1.65 -10.03
N CYS A 37 -4.42 -1.01 -8.91
CA CYS A 37 -3.82 0.27 -8.55
C CYS A 37 -3.11 0.19 -7.20
N PHE A 38 -1.81 0.48 -7.22
CA PHE A 38 -0.97 0.52 -6.03
C PHE A 38 -0.61 1.96 -5.68
N TYR A 39 -0.89 2.37 -4.44
CA TYR A 39 -0.53 3.67 -3.92
C TYR A 39 0.78 3.59 -3.15
N ASP A 40 1.82 4.18 -3.70
CA ASP A 40 3.06 4.37 -2.99
C ASP A 40 2.91 5.54 -2.00
N GLN A 41 2.81 5.19 -0.72
CA GLN A 41 2.76 6.11 0.40
C GLN A 41 4.03 5.99 1.26
N ALA A 42 5.15 5.67 0.65
CA ALA A 42 6.43 5.48 1.33
C ALA A 42 6.68 6.59 2.35
N ASN A 43 6.39 7.84 1.99
CA ASN A 43 6.33 8.96 2.92
C ASN A 43 4.88 9.47 3.01
N ALA A 44 4.23 9.23 4.14
CA ALA A 44 2.86 9.66 4.39
C ALA A 44 2.74 10.95 5.22
N ASN A 45 3.86 11.66 5.49
CA ASN A 45 3.86 12.84 6.37
C ASN A 45 2.88 13.93 5.90
N GLY A 46 2.76 14.14 4.60
CA GLY A 46 1.90 15.18 4.03
C GLY A 46 0.43 14.79 3.89
N ILE A 47 0.08 13.51 4.07
CA ILE A 47 -1.28 13.02 3.80
C ILE A 47 -1.93 12.34 5.00
N MET A 48 -1.17 12.04 6.06
CA MET A 48 -1.68 11.33 7.22
C MET A 48 -2.82 12.12 7.88
N GLY A 49 -3.97 11.47 8.06
CA GLY A 49 -5.17 12.08 8.60
C GLY A 49 -5.95 12.96 7.59
N ILE A 50 -5.45 13.12 6.37
CA ILE A 50 -6.05 13.98 5.32
C ILE A 50 -6.60 13.13 4.17
N ALA A 51 -5.81 12.19 3.65
CA ALA A 51 -6.19 11.34 2.53
C ALA A 51 -5.88 9.87 2.82
N ARG A 52 -6.70 8.96 2.27
CA ARG A 52 -6.50 7.51 2.38
C ARG A 52 -6.52 6.88 1.00
N ALA A 53 -5.66 5.87 0.80
CA ALA A 53 -5.62 5.09 -0.44
C ALA A 53 -7.00 4.53 -0.82
N PHE A 54 -7.72 4.01 0.17
CA PHE A 54 -9.06 3.43 -0.01
C PHE A 54 -10.06 4.44 -0.60
N ASP A 55 -10.06 5.69 -0.13
CA ASP A 55 -11.02 6.72 -0.59
C ASP A 55 -10.76 7.11 -2.06
N ALA A 56 -9.50 7.03 -2.50
CA ALA A 56 -9.12 7.26 -3.89
C ALA A 56 -9.30 6.02 -4.79
N GLY A 57 -9.71 4.89 -4.21
CA GLY A 57 -10.02 3.65 -4.93
C GLY A 57 -8.86 2.68 -5.10
N PHE A 58 -7.69 2.91 -4.52
CA PHE A 58 -6.54 2.03 -4.66
C PHE A 58 -6.79 0.64 -4.06
N ASP A 59 -6.14 -0.37 -4.63
CA ASP A 59 -6.26 -1.78 -4.25
C ASP A 59 -5.21 -2.18 -3.22
N ALA A 60 -4.06 -1.52 -3.25
CA ALA A 60 -2.96 -1.76 -2.34
C ALA A 60 -2.19 -0.47 -2.04
N CYS A 61 -1.52 -0.43 -0.90
CA CYS A 61 -0.62 0.67 -0.54
C CYS A 61 0.48 0.20 0.40
N HIS A 62 1.54 1.00 0.54
CA HIS A 62 2.54 0.77 1.57
C HIS A 62 2.98 2.07 2.24
N PHE A 63 3.55 1.93 3.44
CA PHE A 63 4.20 3.00 4.21
C PHE A 63 5.60 2.55 4.59
N ASN A 64 6.56 3.47 4.55
CA ASN A 64 7.84 3.24 5.19
C ASN A 64 7.82 3.74 6.64
N LEU A 65 8.00 2.83 7.59
CA LEU A 65 7.96 3.16 9.02
C LEU A 65 9.15 4.02 9.45
N HIS A 66 10.25 3.95 8.71
CA HIS A 66 11.45 4.77 8.91
C HIS A 66 11.38 6.16 8.27
N LYS A 67 10.28 6.54 7.63
CA LYS A 67 10.03 7.87 7.07
C LYS A 67 8.99 8.63 7.87
N THR A 68 7.79 8.10 7.98
CA THR A 68 6.66 8.75 8.66
C THR A 68 6.63 8.46 10.15
N PHE A 69 7.18 7.33 10.57
CA PHE A 69 7.19 6.86 11.95
C PHE A 69 8.62 6.83 12.51
N SER A 70 8.76 6.45 13.78
CA SER A 70 10.04 6.53 14.50
C SER A 70 10.94 5.31 14.35
N SER A 71 10.66 4.41 13.43
CA SER A 71 11.55 3.27 13.18
C SER A 71 12.90 3.73 12.64
N PRO A 72 14.04 3.35 13.23
CA PRO A 72 15.35 3.79 12.77
C PRO A 72 15.76 3.09 11.47
N HIS A 73 16.63 3.73 10.69
CA HIS A 73 17.21 3.13 9.48
C HIS A 73 18.26 2.05 9.74
N GLY A 74 18.66 1.82 10.99
CA GLY A 74 19.61 0.76 11.37
C GLY A 74 21.02 0.91 10.77
N CYS A 75 21.47 2.15 10.57
CA CYS A 75 22.79 2.56 10.08
C CYS A 75 22.99 2.56 8.56
N GLU A 76 22.25 1.88 7.72
CA GLU A 76 22.50 1.90 6.26
C GLU A 76 21.28 1.60 5.39
N GLY A 77 20.09 1.63 5.89
CA GLY A 77 19.00 1.32 5.00
C GLY A 77 17.61 1.44 5.58
N PRO A 78 16.62 1.17 4.77
CA PRO A 78 15.24 1.12 5.21
C PRO A 78 15.07 -0.02 6.23
N ALA A 79 14.34 0.29 7.31
CA ALA A 79 14.17 -0.66 8.40
C ALA A 79 12.95 -1.55 8.21
N ALA A 80 11.79 -0.93 7.91
CA ALA A 80 10.53 -1.66 7.84
C ALA A 80 9.50 -0.92 7.00
N GLY A 81 8.53 -1.65 6.49
CA GLY A 81 7.35 -1.13 5.81
C GLY A 81 6.09 -1.86 6.24
N ALA A 82 4.98 -1.15 6.28
CA ALA A 82 3.64 -1.73 6.39
C ALA A 82 3.03 -1.79 4.99
N TYR A 83 2.37 -2.89 4.69
CA TYR A 83 1.71 -3.13 3.42
C TYR A 83 0.24 -3.43 3.65
N GLY A 84 -0.64 -2.76 2.96
CA GLY A 84 -2.08 -2.96 3.04
C GLY A 84 -2.67 -3.26 1.68
N VAL A 85 -3.64 -4.16 1.67
CA VAL A 85 -4.38 -4.53 0.45
C VAL A 85 -5.87 -4.56 0.73
N ARG A 86 -6.70 -4.52 -0.32
CA ARG A 86 -8.11 -4.86 -0.21
C ARG A 86 -8.28 -6.34 0.11
N GLU A 87 -9.41 -6.69 0.71
CA GLU A 87 -9.68 -8.03 1.21
C GLU A 87 -9.53 -9.11 0.12
N GLU A 88 -10.01 -8.85 -1.07
CA GLU A 88 -9.90 -9.76 -2.22
C GLU A 88 -8.46 -10.07 -2.65
N LEU A 89 -7.50 -9.23 -2.24
CA LEU A 89 -6.08 -9.45 -2.48
C LEU A 89 -5.34 -10.08 -1.30
N ALA A 90 -5.99 -10.24 -0.15
CA ALA A 90 -5.35 -10.76 1.07
C ALA A 90 -4.72 -12.14 0.85
N ARG A 91 -5.37 -13.00 0.05
CA ARG A 91 -4.85 -14.34 -0.30
C ARG A 91 -3.53 -14.35 -1.08
N PHE A 92 -3.11 -13.20 -1.60
CA PHE A 92 -1.85 -13.06 -2.34
C PHE A 92 -0.73 -12.47 -1.47
N LEU A 93 -1.03 -12.10 -0.22
CA LEU A 93 0.01 -11.63 0.70
C LEU A 93 1.00 -12.75 0.99
N PRO A 94 2.27 -12.40 1.26
CA PRO A 94 3.27 -13.40 1.61
C PRO A 94 2.96 -14.07 2.95
N VAL A 95 3.30 -15.33 3.05
CA VAL A 95 3.27 -16.09 4.31
C VAL A 95 4.71 -16.47 4.70
N PRO A 96 5.01 -16.68 6.00
CA PRO A 96 4.06 -16.69 7.12
C PRO A 96 3.70 -15.27 7.59
N THR A 97 2.53 -15.14 8.19
CA THR A 97 2.16 -14.00 9.01
C THR A 97 2.46 -14.28 10.49
N VAL A 98 2.53 -13.23 11.31
CA VAL A 98 2.70 -13.38 12.76
C VAL A 98 1.33 -13.17 13.40
N GLU A 99 0.81 -14.24 14.00
CA GLU A 99 -0.49 -14.23 14.67
C GLU A 99 -0.34 -14.39 16.18
N PHE A 100 -1.38 -14.02 16.93
CA PHE A 100 -1.43 -14.12 18.39
C PHE A 100 -2.66 -14.91 18.83
N ASP A 101 -2.46 -16.06 19.50
CA ASP A 101 -3.54 -16.95 19.93
C ASP A 101 -4.18 -16.58 21.27
N GLY A 102 -3.80 -15.43 21.85
CA GLY A 102 -4.22 -14.98 23.19
C GLY A 102 -3.22 -15.30 24.29
N SER A 103 -2.19 -16.09 24.02
CA SER A 103 -1.13 -16.45 24.98
C SER A 103 0.28 -16.32 24.41
N LYS A 104 0.47 -16.62 23.15
CA LYS A 104 1.77 -16.57 22.48
C LYS A 104 1.64 -16.12 21.02
N TYR A 105 2.73 -15.61 20.49
CA TYR A 105 2.88 -15.35 19.05
C TYR A 105 3.35 -16.63 18.34
N PHE A 106 2.84 -16.84 17.12
CA PHE A 106 3.26 -17.94 16.27
C PHE A 106 3.31 -17.49 14.79
N LEU A 107 3.98 -18.27 13.95
CA LEU A 107 4.01 -18.08 12.52
C LEU A 107 2.86 -18.88 11.88
N ASP A 108 1.98 -18.16 11.20
CA ASP A 108 0.90 -18.76 10.44
C ASP A 108 1.31 -18.86 8.97
N TYR A 109 1.28 -20.06 8.44
CA TYR A 109 1.60 -20.39 7.05
C TYR A 109 0.34 -20.58 6.20
N ASP A 110 -0.82 -20.58 6.83
CA ASP A 110 -2.09 -20.74 6.11
C ASP A 110 -2.41 -19.46 5.34
N ARG A 111 -2.94 -19.61 4.15
CA ARG A 111 -3.41 -18.49 3.34
C ARG A 111 -4.91 -18.36 3.50
N PRO A 112 -5.44 -17.15 3.60
CA PRO A 112 -6.88 -16.92 3.45
C PRO A 112 -7.33 -17.47 2.09
N GLU A 113 -8.38 -18.27 2.09
CA GLU A 113 -9.01 -18.79 0.87
C GLU A 113 -9.77 -17.70 0.10
#